data_3c62bacc0a44282e691439d0740ac463
#
_entry.id   3c62bacc0a44282e691439d0740ac463
#
_cell.length_a   1.000
_cell.length_b   1.000
_cell.length_c   1.000
_cell.angle_alpha   90.00
_cell.angle_beta   90.00
_cell.angle_gamma   90.00
#
_symmetry.space_group_name_H-M   'P 1'
#
loop_
_entity.id
_entity.type
_entity.pdbx_description
1 polymer ?
#
loop_
_entity_poly.entity_id
_entity_poly.type
_entity_poly.pdbx_seq_one_letter_code
_entity_poly.pdbx_strand_id
1 'polypeptide(L)'
;YSTKQQETGAQTIHASSVASGTYTTGSVAARDIDYEPDLTIGTAGADNALNKVTVSTAGMTRPDTEAVRSMVISGSGFDEYFPAYTTLSGSSENEVVFIVRQSAAGTLGPLTVKYSAQPTDSTRGDFEVTTSEDWAGDTGDIGIPEIDIQLRQVSIVAKTRKLKAVWTPELAQDLNAYHSVDAEAELTAMLSEYVSMEIDLEIIDMLRANADAKTEYWSARVGFERPTGGGSFAQSSGESNAYTKGEWFQTLGNKVQSVSNAIHQKTLRGGANWMVVSPETATIIESIPGYAADTDGNASNSSFAMGVQKVGMLNSRYTVYKNPYMLENVILIGFRGSNFLETGAVYAPYVPLIMTPLVYDPANFTPRKGVMTRYAKKMVRPEFYGQVVVADVNYV
;
A
#
# COMPACT_ATOMS: atom_id res chain seq x y z
N TYR A 1 -7.28 -9.12 -19.61
CA TYR A 1 -6.70 -9.16 -20.96
C TYR A 1 -5.46 -9.99 -20.93
N SER A 2 -5.41 -11.06 -21.73
CA SER A 2 -4.24 -11.94 -21.83
C SER A 2 -3.09 -11.18 -22.49
N THR A 3 -1.98 -11.07 -21.79
CA THR A 3 -0.72 -10.52 -22.35
C THR A 3 -0.10 -11.41 -23.43
N LYS A 4 -0.69 -12.57 -23.74
CA LYS A 4 -0.16 -13.52 -24.73
C LYS A 4 -0.35 -13.09 -26.19
N GLN A 5 -1.19 -12.11 -26.47
CA GLN A 5 -1.43 -11.63 -27.85
C GLN A 5 -0.73 -10.32 -28.19
N GLN A 6 0.02 -9.75 -27.28
CA GLN A 6 0.77 -8.53 -27.55
C GLN A 6 2.11 -8.90 -28.14
N GLU A 7 2.26 -8.74 -29.45
CA GLU A 7 3.58 -8.80 -30.09
C GLU A 7 4.43 -7.68 -29.51
N THR A 8 5.60 -8.03 -29.00
CA THR A 8 6.53 -7.09 -28.39
C THR A 8 7.70 -6.88 -29.33
N GLY A 9 7.82 -5.70 -29.89
CA GLY A 9 9.01 -5.27 -30.61
C GLY A 9 10.07 -4.75 -29.64
N ALA A 10 11.34 -4.93 -29.99
CA ALA A 10 12.45 -4.31 -29.29
C ALA A 10 13.41 -3.70 -30.28
N GLN A 11 13.78 -2.44 -30.05
CA GLN A 11 14.73 -1.73 -30.88
C GLN A 11 15.85 -1.14 -30.02
N THR A 12 17.09 -1.41 -30.42
CA THR A 12 18.26 -0.76 -29.81
C THR A 12 18.55 0.54 -30.55
N ILE A 13 18.69 1.62 -29.79
CA ILE A 13 18.97 2.97 -30.31
C ILE A 13 20.27 3.52 -29.75
N HIS A 14 20.97 4.30 -30.52
CA HIS A 14 22.26 4.91 -30.15
C HIS A 14 22.18 6.43 -30.22
N ALA A 15 22.94 7.11 -29.34
CA ALA A 15 23.14 8.55 -29.41
C ALA A 15 24.07 8.87 -30.58
N SER A 16 23.55 9.13 -31.74
CA SER A 16 24.29 9.81 -32.80
C SER A 16 23.44 10.12 -34.02
N SER A 17 23.83 11.10 -34.73
CA SER A 17 23.17 11.69 -35.87
C SER A 17 22.89 10.71 -37.03
N VAL A 18 21.66 10.70 -37.49
CA VAL A 18 21.26 10.35 -38.86
C VAL A 18 21.03 8.88 -39.24
N ALA A 19 21.00 7.92 -38.35
CA ALA A 19 20.57 6.56 -38.71
C ALA A 19 19.22 6.18 -38.03
N SER A 20 18.47 5.33 -38.72
CA SER A 20 17.32 4.64 -38.14
C SER A 20 17.73 4.01 -36.81
N GLY A 21 17.11 4.44 -35.70
CA GLY A 21 17.49 4.00 -34.36
C GLY A 21 18.32 5.02 -33.54
N THR A 22 18.28 6.28 -33.90
CA THR A 22 18.86 7.37 -33.09
C THR A 22 17.85 7.96 -32.10
N TYR A 23 18.36 8.52 -31.02
CA TYR A 23 17.58 9.32 -30.12
C TYR A 23 18.19 10.72 -29.97
N THR A 24 17.37 11.69 -29.64
CA THR A 24 17.80 13.03 -29.24
C THR A 24 17.48 13.29 -27.80
N THR A 25 18.36 14.01 -27.11
CA THR A 25 18.12 14.45 -25.72
C THR A 25 17.82 15.93 -25.68
N GLY A 26 16.93 16.34 -24.80
CA GLY A 26 16.57 17.73 -24.61
C GLY A 26 16.20 18.04 -23.16
N SER A 27 16.06 19.33 -22.89
CA SER A 27 15.57 19.79 -21.59
C SER A 27 14.06 19.48 -21.45
N VAL A 28 13.67 19.12 -20.24
CA VAL A 28 12.26 18.95 -19.87
C VAL A 28 11.67 20.28 -19.47
N ALA A 29 10.50 20.62 -20.00
CA ALA A 29 9.72 21.75 -19.54
C ALA A 29 8.67 21.28 -18.52
N ALA A 30 8.22 22.15 -17.63
CA ALA A 30 7.22 21.81 -16.62
C ALA A 30 5.93 21.21 -17.22
N ARG A 31 5.52 21.65 -18.39
CA ARG A 31 4.37 21.12 -19.14
C ARG A 31 4.56 19.66 -19.60
N ASP A 32 5.82 19.22 -19.80
CA ASP A 32 6.10 17.86 -20.28
C ASP A 32 5.94 16.82 -19.16
N ILE A 33 5.85 17.28 -17.91
CA ILE A 33 5.61 16.49 -16.71
C ILE A 33 4.30 16.87 -16.00
N ASP A 34 3.37 17.48 -16.73
CA ASP A 34 2.06 17.92 -16.22
C ASP A 34 2.15 18.77 -14.94
N TYR A 35 3.23 19.59 -14.81
CA TYR A 35 3.50 20.42 -13.65
C TYR A 35 3.62 19.65 -12.33
N GLU A 36 4.10 18.40 -12.36
CA GLU A 36 4.29 17.58 -11.17
C GLU A 36 5.32 18.21 -10.22
N PRO A 37 4.93 18.62 -9.02
CA PRO A 37 5.82 19.35 -8.11
C PRO A 37 6.91 18.45 -7.49
N ASP A 38 6.68 17.15 -7.46
CA ASP A 38 7.63 16.18 -6.89
C ASP A 38 8.80 15.87 -7.83
N LEU A 39 8.74 16.33 -9.08
CA LEU A 39 9.77 16.13 -10.08
C LEU A 39 10.60 17.41 -10.28
N THR A 40 11.84 17.37 -9.81
CA THR A 40 12.77 18.49 -10.01
C THR A 40 13.33 18.49 -11.42
N ILE A 41 13.06 19.53 -12.19
CA ILE A 41 13.61 19.76 -13.50
C ILE A 41 15.02 20.31 -13.31
N GLY A 42 16.05 19.53 -13.61
CA GLY A 42 17.44 19.98 -13.61
C GLY A 42 17.87 20.55 -14.97
N THR A 43 19.15 20.90 -15.10
CA THR A 43 19.74 21.21 -16.39
C THR A 43 19.96 19.92 -17.17
N ALA A 44 19.49 19.85 -18.41
CA ALA A 44 19.66 18.66 -19.26
C ALA A 44 21.15 18.22 -19.31
N GLY A 45 21.38 16.92 -19.10
CA GLY A 45 22.72 16.36 -19.05
C GLY A 45 23.43 16.52 -17.68
N ALA A 46 22.82 17.15 -16.69
CA ALA A 46 23.35 17.20 -15.34
C ALA A 46 23.00 15.92 -14.56
N ASP A 47 23.75 15.69 -13.49
CA ASP A 47 23.50 14.61 -12.55
C ASP A 47 22.11 14.77 -11.92
N ASN A 48 21.36 13.67 -11.86
CA ASN A 48 20.00 13.61 -11.30
C ASN A 48 18.98 14.55 -11.98
N ALA A 49 19.26 15.06 -13.17
CA ALA A 49 18.36 15.90 -13.94
C ALA A 49 17.36 15.08 -14.76
N LEU A 50 16.17 15.65 -14.98
CA LEU A 50 15.21 15.08 -15.92
C LEU A 50 15.63 15.42 -17.36
N ASN A 51 15.67 14.41 -18.19
CA ASN A 51 15.97 14.54 -19.61
C ASN A 51 14.79 14.02 -20.44
N LYS A 52 14.54 14.76 -21.51
CA LYS A 52 13.61 14.38 -22.56
C LYS A 52 14.36 13.57 -23.60
N VAL A 53 13.99 12.32 -23.78
CA VAL A 53 14.56 11.43 -24.80
C VAL A 53 13.53 11.25 -25.90
N THR A 54 13.82 11.76 -27.08
CA THR A 54 12.94 11.66 -28.25
C THR A 54 13.48 10.59 -29.20
N VAL A 55 12.63 9.63 -29.52
CA VAL A 55 12.95 8.47 -30.35
C VAL A 55 12.02 8.44 -31.56
N SER A 56 12.60 8.32 -32.76
CA SER A 56 11.79 8.17 -33.96
C SER A 56 11.15 6.79 -34.06
N THR A 57 9.87 6.74 -34.40
CA THR A 57 9.14 5.50 -34.66
C THR A 57 9.47 4.88 -36.02
N ALA A 58 10.19 5.59 -36.90
CA ALA A 58 10.51 5.12 -38.23
C ALA A 58 11.37 3.83 -38.29
N GLY A 59 12.09 3.53 -37.20
CA GLY A 59 12.83 2.28 -37.04
C GLY A 59 12.05 1.17 -36.34
N MET A 60 10.83 1.42 -35.88
CA MET A 60 10.00 0.45 -35.21
C MET A 60 9.06 -0.25 -36.21
N THR A 61 8.92 -1.56 -36.06
CA THR A 61 8.02 -2.33 -36.93
C THR A 61 6.60 -2.25 -36.36
N ARG A 62 5.73 -1.55 -37.08
CA ARG A 62 4.30 -1.41 -36.71
C ARG A 62 4.07 -1.03 -35.23
N PRO A 63 4.66 0.06 -34.74
CA PRO A 63 4.47 0.46 -33.35
C PRO A 63 2.99 0.80 -33.10
N ASP A 64 2.48 0.35 -31.96
CA ASP A 64 1.15 0.74 -31.49
C ASP A 64 1.21 2.13 -30.87
N THR A 65 0.83 3.15 -31.62
CA THR A 65 0.85 4.55 -31.19
C THR A 65 -0.24 4.89 -30.16
N GLU A 66 -1.29 4.09 -30.08
CA GLU A 66 -2.32 4.27 -29.04
C GLU A 66 -1.83 3.73 -27.68
N ALA A 67 -0.93 2.75 -27.69
CA ALA A 67 -0.36 2.15 -26.49
C ALA A 67 0.99 2.79 -26.11
N VAL A 68 1.21 4.06 -26.39
CA VAL A 68 2.50 4.75 -26.18
C VAL A 68 2.99 4.67 -24.73
N ARG A 69 2.10 4.71 -23.75
CA ARG A 69 2.46 4.61 -22.32
C ARG A 69 2.89 3.19 -21.90
N SER A 70 2.64 2.18 -22.70
CA SER A 70 3.15 0.83 -22.49
C SER A 70 4.57 0.62 -23.02
N MET A 71 5.08 1.60 -23.75
CA MET A 71 6.45 1.56 -24.25
C MET A 71 7.45 1.75 -23.11
N VAL A 72 8.45 0.87 -23.06
CA VAL A 72 9.45 0.85 -22.00
C VAL A 72 10.82 1.15 -22.58
N ILE A 73 11.50 2.14 -22.01
CA ILE A 73 12.89 2.44 -22.34
C ILE A 73 13.82 1.82 -21.29
N SER A 74 14.90 1.19 -21.73
CA SER A 74 15.94 0.62 -20.89
C SER A 74 17.32 0.88 -21.48
N GLY A 75 18.33 1.00 -20.62
CA GLY A 75 19.70 1.27 -21.06
C GLY A 75 20.58 1.74 -19.93
N SER A 76 21.69 2.37 -20.28
CA SER A 76 22.64 2.93 -19.30
C SER A 76 22.63 4.45 -19.29
N GLY A 77 22.94 5.03 -18.12
CA GLY A 77 23.05 6.47 -17.95
C GLY A 77 21.80 7.14 -17.35
N PHE A 78 20.78 6.38 -17.01
CA PHE A 78 19.63 6.86 -16.24
C PHE A 78 19.21 5.83 -15.19
N ASP A 79 18.64 6.31 -14.07
CA ASP A 79 18.22 5.48 -12.94
C ASP A 79 16.72 5.18 -13.00
N GLU A 80 15.95 6.09 -13.57
CA GLU A 80 14.49 6.02 -13.53
C GLU A 80 13.91 6.57 -14.84
N TYR A 81 12.81 5.98 -15.31
CA TYR A 81 12.00 6.54 -16.37
C TYR A 81 10.54 6.68 -15.91
N PHE A 82 9.84 7.63 -16.48
CA PHE A 82 8.48 8.00 -16.06
C PHE A 82 7.46 7.68 -17.16
N PRO A 83 6.85 6.48 -17.13
CA PRO A 83 5.92 6.05 -18.18
C PRO A 83 4.65 6.92 -18.28
N ALA A 84 4.26 7.57 -17.17
CA ALA A 84 3.09 8.44 -17.15
C ALA A 84 3.22 9.64 -18.10
N TYR A 85 4.44 10.12 -18.34
CA TYR A 85 4.74 11.29 -19.18
C TYR A 85 5.26 10.91 -20.57
N THR A 86 5.18 9.64 -20.95
CA THR A 86 5.50 9.19 -22.29
C THR A 86 4.43 9.68 -23.27
N THR A 87 4.83 10.46 -24.26
CA THR A 87 3.91 11.10 -25.23
C THR A 87 4.40 10.92 -26.66
N LEU A 88 3.49 11.08 -27.59
CA LEU A 88 3.83 11.21 -29.00
C LEU A 88 4.12 12.67 -29.35
N SER A 89 5.08 12.88 -30.26
CA SER A 89 5.50 14.19 -30.74
C SER A 89 5.74 14.13 -32.24
N GLY A 90 5.93 15.30 -32.84
CA GLY A 90 6.13 15.44 -34.30
C GLY A 90 4.84 15.71 -35.04
N SER A 91 5.00 16.28 -36.26
CA SER A 91 3.88 16.71 -37.12
C SER A 91 2.98 15.56 -37.61
N SER A 92 3.48 14.32 -37.50
CA SER A 92 2.78 13.11 -37.94
C SER A 92 2.79 12.04 -36.85
N GLU A 93 3.00 12.44 -35.55
CA GLU A 93 3.06 11.52 -34.42
C GLU A 93 4.10 10.39 -34.59
N ASN A 94 5.20 10.71 -35.26
CA ASN A 94 6.26 9.76 -35.63
C ASN A 94 7.44 9.77 -34.65
N GLU A 95 7.30 10.44 -33.50
CA GLU A 95 8.32 10.50 -32.47
C GLU A 95 7.69 10.15 -31.11
N VAL A 96 8.37 9.30 -30.35
CA VAL A 96 7.99 8.99 -28.96
C VAL A 96 8.95 9.71 -28.03
N VAL A 97 8.38 10.39 -27.07
CA VAL A 97 9.10 11.15 -26.06
C VAL A 97 9.04 10.42 -24.73
N PHE A 98 10.20 10.09 -24.19
CA PHE A 98 10.36 9.52 -22.87
C PHE A 98 10.95 10.55 -21.92
N ILE A 99 10.49 10.58 -20.69
CA ILE A 99 11.10 11.36 -19.61
C ILE A 99 11.90 10.40 -18.73
N VAL A 100 13.18 10.67 -18.58
CA VAL A 100 14.12 9.85 -17.80
C VAL A 100 14.89 10.71 -16.82
N ARG A 101 15.28 10.13 -15.69
CA ARG A 101 16.18 10.77 -14.72
C ARG A 101 17.59 10.27 -14.95
N GLN A 102 18.49 11.17 -15.27
CA GLN A 102 19.87 10.83 -15.54
C GLN A 102 20.63 10.47 -14.27
N SER A 103 21.41 9.39 -14.29
CA SER A 103 22.17 8.90 -13.14
C SER A 103 23.48 9.64 -12.88
N ALA A 104 24.06 10.23 -13.92
CA ALA A 104 25.31 10.98 -13.82
C ALA A 104 25.42 12.01 -14.95
N ALA A 105 26.20 13.06 -14.74
CA ALA A 105 26.45 14.06 -15.76
C ALA A 105 27.13 13.42 -17.00
N GLY A 106 26.59 13.72 -18.19
CA GLY A 106 27.14 13.21 -19.43
C GLY A 106 26.10 12.80 -20.47
N THR A 107 26.46 11.92 -21.36
CA THR A 107 25.59 11.42 -22.42
C THR A 107 25.01 10.07 -22.05
N LEU A 108 23.72 9.86 -22.32
CA LEU A 108 23.09 8.57 -22.21
C LEU A 108 23.77 7.55 -23.12
N GLY A 109 23.93 6.32 -22.66
CA GLY A 109 24.50 5.23 -23.46
C GLY A 109 23.52 4.67 -24.49
N PRO A 110 23.82 3.50 -25.05
CA PRO A 110 22.88 2.80 -25.91
C PRO A 110 21.59 2.50 -25.16
N LEU A 111 20.46 2.82 -25.76
CA LEU A 111 19.13 2.63 -25.21
C LEU A 111 18.38 1.55 -25.99
N THR A 112 17.51 0.83 -25.32
CA THR A 112 16.61 -0.14 -25.96
C THR A 112 15.18 0.26 -25.63
N VAL A 113 14.36 0.40 -26.66
CA VAL A 113 12.93 0.65 -26.50
C VAL A 113 12.18 -0.65 -26.77
N LYS A 114 11.41 -1.09 -25.82
CA LYS A 114 10.41 -2.16 -25.97
C LYS A 114 9.05 -1.52 -26.19
N TYR A 115 8.35 -1.94 -27.20
CA TYR A 115 7.06 -1.38 -27.58
C TYR A 115 6.09 -2.50 -27.94
N SER A 116 4.81 -2.18 -27.86
CA SER A 116 3.74 -3.04 -28.38
C SER A 116 3.65 -2.85 -29.89
N ALA A 117 3.78 -3.94 -30.64
CA ALA A 117 3.56 -3.91 -32.07
C ALA A 117 2.07 -4.07 -32.38
N GLN A 118 1.58 -3.33 -33.36
CA GLN A 118 0.23 -3.54 -33.86
C GLN A 118 0.15 -4.95 -34.48
N PRO A 119 -0.94 -5.70 -34.23
CA PRO A 119 -1.14 -6.98 -34.89
C PRO A 119 -1.17 -6.80 -36.42
N THR A 120 -0.81 -7.83 -37.15
CA THR A 120 -0.82 -7.84 -38.61
C THR A 120 -2.23 -7.73 -39.16
N ASP A 121 -3.19 -8.19 -38.39
CA ASP A 121 -4.62 -8.10 -38.70
C ASP A 121 -5.19 -6.75 -38.23
N SER A 122 -5.85 -6.04 -39.15
CA SER A 122 -6.54 -4.79 -38.85
C SER A 122 -7.87 -4.98 -38.12
N THR A 123 -8.37 -6.21 -38.03
CA THR A 123 -9.64 -6.58 -37.37
C THR A 123 -9.41 -7.00 -35.92
N ARG A 124 -8.84 -6.13 -35.13
CA ARG A 124 -8.51 -6.33 -33.73
C ARG A 124 -9.74 -6.71 -32.90
N GLY A 125 -9.78 -7.94 -32.37
CA GLY A 125 -10.92 -8.46 -31.63
C GLY A 125 -11.98 -9.17 -32.48
N ASP A 126 -11.82 -9.21 -33.79
CA ASP A 126 -12.59 -10.02 -34.70
C ASP A 126 -11.90 -11.39 -34.86
N PHE A 127 -12.61 -12.44 -34.48
CA PHE A 127 -12.13 -13.82 -34.59
C PHE A 127 -12.86 -14.58 -35.69
N GLU A 128 -13.55 -13.89 -36.58
CA GLU A 128 -14.17 -14.48 -37.76
C GLU A 128 -13.15 -14.56 -38.90
N VAL A 129 -13.01 -15.73 -39.48
CA VAL A 129 -12.23 -15.92 -40.70
C VAL A 129 -13.08 -15.45 -41.87
N THR A 130 -12.77 -14.27 -42.41
CA THR A 130 -13.55 -13.64 -43.47
C THR A 130 -13.09 -14.04 -44.86
N THR A 131 -11.83 -14.47 -45.03
CA THR A 131 -11.28 -14.88 -46.30
C THR A 131 -10.39 -16.11 -46.18
N SER A 132 -10.26 -16.87 -47.29
CA SER A 132 -9.38 -18.04 -47.32
C SER A 132 -7.89 -17.68 -47.27
N GLU A 133 -7.54 -16.40 -47.44
CA GLU A 133 -6.15 -15.89 -47.35
C GLU A 133 -5.76 -15.66 -45.87
N ASP A 134 -6.69 -15.29 -45.01
CA ASP A 134 -6.45 -15.15 -43.57
C ASP A 134 -6.18 -16.50 -42.92
N TRP A 135 -6.64 -17.60 -43.56
CA TRP A 135 -6.40 -18.97 -43.14
C TRP A 135 -5.09 -19.56 -43.70
N ALA A 136 -4.70 -19.18 -44.91
CA ALA A 136 -3.63 -19.86 -45.67
C ALA A 136 -2.21 -19.33 -45.32
N GLY A 137 -2.09 -18.20 -44.68
CA GLY A 137 -0.79 -17.58 -44.35
C GLY A 137 -0.33 -17.83 -42.92
N ASP A 138 -1.23 -18.22 -42.08
CA ASP A 138 -0.92 -18.52 -40.67
C ASP A 138 -1.10 -20.01 -40.40
N THR A 139 -0.04 -20.67 -40.01
CA THR A 139 -0.05 -22.08 -39.64
C THR A 139 -0.75 -22.24 -38.30
N GLY A 140 -1.96 -21.65 -38.18
CA GLY A 140 -2.53 -22.14 -37.15
C GLY A 140 -3.48 -21.49 -36.27
N ASP A 141 -3.53 -20.97 -35.51
CA ASP A 141 -4.33 -20.76 -34.33
C ASP A 141 -4.84 -19.31 -34.35
N ILE A 142 -6.11 -19.16 -34.64
CA ILE A 142 -6.81 -17.92 -34.28
C ILE A 142 -6.72 -17.86 -32.77
N GLY A 143 -5.71 -17.19 -32.24
CA GLY A 143 -5.40 -17.16 -30.81
C GLY A 143 -6.51 -16.47 -30.03
N ILE A 144 -7.63 -17.16 -29.85
CA ILE A 144 -8.72 -16.70 -29.00
C ILE A 144 -8.15 -16.51 -27.58
N PRO A 145 -8.28 -15.32 -26.98
CA PRO A 145 -7.77 -15.07 -25.63
C PRO A 145 -8.45 -15.97 -24.60
N GLU A 146 -7.64 -16.76 -23.90
CA GLU A 146 -8.11 -17.64 -22.84
C GLU A 146 -7.96 -16.98 -21.48
N ILE A 147 -8.97 -17.15 -20.63
CA ILE A 147 -8.90 -16.79 -19.22
C ILE A 147 -8.74 -18.11 -18.43
N ASP A 148 -7.57 -18.29 -17.84
CA ASP A 148 -7.30 -19.41 -16.96
C ASP A 148 -7.44 -18.97 -15.49
N ILE A 149 -8.16 -19.77 -14.71
CA ILE A 149 -8.33 -19.55 -13.27
C ILE A 149 -7.52 -20.60 -12.52
N GLN A 150 -6.47 -20.15 -11.85
CA GLN A 150 -5.67 -21.03 -10.99
C GLN A 150 -6.11 -20.92 -9.54
N LEU A 151 -6.48 -22.04 -8.97
CA LEU A 151 -6.76 -22.16 -7.54
C LEU A 151 -5.48 -22.61 -6.81
N ARG A 152 -5.03 -21.81 -5.86
CA ARG A 152 -3.90 -22.17 -5.00
C ARG A 152 -4.41 -22.43 -3.59
N GLN A 153 -4.04 -23.57 -3.06
CA GLN A 153 -4.34 -23.94 -1.67
C GLN A 153 -3.09 -23.81 -0.82
N VAL A 154 -3.24 -23.15 0.32
CA VAL A 154 -2.16 -23.02 1.30
C VAL A 154 -2.68 -23.49 2.66
N SER A 155 -1.98 -24.41 3.30
CA SER A 155 -2.31 -24.86 4.65
C SER A 155 -2.02 -23.77 5.69
N ILE A 156 -2.91 -23.65 6.66
CA ILE A 156 -2.75 -22.74 7.79
C ILE A 156 -2.66 -23.58 9.06
N VAL A 157 -1.60 -23.41 9.84
CA VAL A 157 -1.36 -24.15 11.08
C VAL A 157 -1.90 -23.37 12.26
N ALA A 158 -2.80 -23.99 13.03
CA ALA A 158 -3.35 -23.40 14.25
C ALA A 158 -2.38 -23.58 15.42
N LYS A 159 -2.12 -22.48 16.13
CA LYS A 159 -1.30 -22.45 17.34
C LYS A 159 -2.18 -22.25 18.58
N THR A 160 -1.77 -22.85 19.69
CA THR A 160 -2.50 -22.73 20.96
C THR A 160 -1.87 -21.63 21.80
N ARG A 161 -2.73 -20.77 22.36
CA ARG A 161 -2.35 -19.74 23.33
C ARG A 161 -3.02 -20.06 24.66
N LYS A 162 -2.27 -19.93 25.75
CA LYS A 162 -2.74 -20.28 27.10
C LYS A 162 -2.24 -19.24 28.08
N LEU A 163 -3.09 -18.82 28.99
CA LEU A 163 -2.76 -17.97 30.12
C LEU A 163 -3.40 -18.55 31.38
N LYS A 164 -2.74 -18.43 32.51
CA LYS A 164 -3.26 -18.88 33.82
C LYS A 164 -3.13 -17.79 34.86
N ALA A 165 -4.11 -17.69 35.74
CA ALA A 165 -4.05 -16.96 36.99
C ALA A 165 -3.83 -17.92 38.14
N VAL A 166 -3.13 -17.45 39.16
CA VAL A 166 -2.88 -18.12 40.42
C VAL A 166 -3.08 -17.09 41.51
N TRP A 167 -3.83 -17.42 42.54
CA TRP A 167 -4.04 -16.54 43.69
C TRP A 167 -3.99 -17.34 44.97
N THR A 168 -3.91 -16.66 46.09
CA THR A 168 -3.95 -17.31 47.41
C THR A 168 -5.38 -17.32 47.97
N PRO A 169 -5.75 -18.34 48.74
CA PRO A 169 -7.06 -18.39 49.38
C PRO A 169 -7.33 -17.18 50.28
N GLU A 170 -6.31 -16.71 50.99
CA GLU A 170 -6.36 -15.55 51.87
C GLU A 170 -6.73 -14.27 51.08
N LEU A 171 -6.10 -14.05 49.93
CA LEU A 171 -6.41 -12.92 49.07
C LEU A 171 -7.88 -12.95 48.60
N ALA A 172 -8.37 -14.11 48.23
CA ALA A 172 -9.76 -14.25 47.81
C ALA A 172 -10.74 -13.94 48.96
N GLN A 173 -10.41 -14.38 50.18
CA GLN A 173 -11.21 -14.11 51.36
C GLN A 173 -11.19 -12.62 51.74
N ASP A 174 -10.03 -11.98 51.71
CA ASP A 174 -9.87 -10.56 52.03
C ASP A 174 -10.61 -9.67 51.01
N LEU A 175 -10.52 -9.95 49.71
CA LEU A 175 -11.25 -9.24 48.67
C LEU A 175 -12.77 -9.35 48.86
N ASN A 176 -13.24 -10.54 49.20
CA ASN A 176 -14.66 -10.73 49.45
C ASN A 176 -15.12 -10.02 50.72
N ALA A 177 -14.33 -10.11 51.82
CA ALA A 177 -14.71 -9.52 53.11
C ALA A 177 -14.67 -7.98 53.09
N TYR A 178 -13.65 -7.37 52.49
CA TYR A 178 -13.45 -5.91 52.55
C TYR A 178 -14.06 -5.16 51.33
N HIS A 179 -14.12 -5.80 50.19
CA HIS A 179 -14.54 -5.14 48.94
C HIS A 179 -15.76 -5.77 48.28
N SER A 180 -16.24 -6.91 48.81
CA SER A 180 -17.38 -7.66 48.24
C SER A 180 -17.13 -8.05 46.75
N VAL A 181 -15.87 -8.30 46.38
CA VAL A 181 -15.46 -8.68 45.04
C VAL A 181 -15.08 -10.15 45.03
N ASP A 182 -15.59 -10.90 44.05
CA ASP A 182 -15.17 -12.28 43.83
C ASP A 182 -13.86 -12.31 43.04
N ALA A 183 -12.77 -12.72 43.68
CA ALA A 183 -11.45 -12.79 43.05
C ALA A 183 -11.40 -13.74 41.85
N GLU A 184 -12.15 -14.84 41.85
CA GLU A 184 -12.19 -15.79 40.74
C GLU A 184 -12.83 -15.17 39.50
N ALA A 185 -13.98 -14.52 39.67
CA ALA A 185 -14.71 -13.89 38.59
C ALA A 185 -13.90 -12.75 37.95
N GLU A 186 -13.32 -11.89 38.80
CA GLU A 186 -12.52 -10.74 38.33
C GLU A 186 -11.26 -11.15 37.60
N LEU A 187 -10.46 -12.06 38.17
CA LEU A 187 -9.24 -12.56 37.53
C LEU A 187 -9.55 -13.30 36.24
N THR A 188 -10.67 -14.01 36.18
CA THR A 188 -11.06 -14.71 34.94
C THR A 188 -11.48 -13.74 33.84
N ALA A 189 -12.18 -12.68 34.19
CA ALA A 189 -12.53 -11.60 33.26
C ALA A 189 -11.27 -10.93 32.72
N MET A 190 -10.34 -10.56 33.60
CA MET A 190 -9.01 -10.01 33.18
C MET A 190 -8.25 -10.95 32.26
N LEU A 191 -8.18 -12.25 32.57
CA LEU A 191 -7.47 -13.22 31.73
C LEU A 191 -8.06 -13.28 30.31
N SER A 192 -9.37 -13.28 30.17
CA SER A 192 -10.03 -13.33 28.87
C SER A 192 -9.79 -12.04 28.08
N GLU A 193 -9.80 -10.90 28.76
CA GLU A 193 -9.49 -9.59 28.17
C GLU A 193 -8.05 -9.51 27.67
N TYR A 194 -7.08 -9.94 28.48
CA TYR A 194 -5.66 -9.99 28.10
C TYR A 194 -5.41 -10.91 26.90
N VAL A 195 -6.00 -12.10 26.87
CA VAL A 195 -5.84 -13.02 25.74
C VAL A 195 -6.44 -12.43 24.47
N SER A 196 -7.61 -11.81 24.54
CA SER A 196 -8.24 -11.15 23.39
C SER A 196 -7.38 -9.99 22.87
N MET A 197 -6.90 -9.13 23.77
CA MET A 197 -6.01 -8.02 23.44
C MET A 197 -4.71 -8.51 22.76
N GLU A 198 -4.10 -9.56 23.29
CA GLU A 198 -2.87 -10.13 22.75
C GLU A 198 -3.07 -10.69 21.34
N ILE A 199 -4.24 -11.31 21.07
CA ILE A 199 -4.60 -11.79 19.73
C ILE A 199 -4.78 -10.61 18.77
N ASP A 200 -5.48 -9.56 19.18
CA ASP A 200 -5.70 -8.37 18.36
C ASP A 200 -4.38 -7.68 17.98
N LEU A 201 -3.48 -7.54 18.96
CA LEU A 201 -2.15 -6.99 18.73
C LEU A 201 -1.33 -7.84 17.75
N GLU A 202 -1.37 -9.16 17.93
CA GLU A 202 -0.67 -10.08 17.04
C GLU A 202 -1.18 -10.05 15.60
N ILE A 203 -2.50 -9.84 15.42
CA ILE A 203 -3.10 -9.69 14.10
C ILE A 203 -2.69 -8.36 13.48
N ILE A 204 -2.80 -7.26 14.20
CA ILE A 204 -2.43 -5.92 13.72
C ILE A 204 -0.95 -5.88 13.35
N ASP A 205 -0.08 -6.47 14.17
CA ASP A 205 1.36 -6.53 13.87
C ASP A 205 1.67 -7.36 12.61
N MET A 206 0.94 -8.46 12.40
CA MET A 206 1.02 -9.23 11.16
C MET A 206 0.58 -8.40 9.96
N LEU A 207 -0.51 -7.62 10.07
CA LEU A 207 -0.99 -6.75 9.00
C LEU A 207 0.03 -5.65 8.69
N ARG A 208 0.58 -5.01 9.72
CA ARG A 208 1.59 -3.95 9.59
C ARG A 208 2.88 -4.46 8.95
N ALA A 209 3.40 -5.60 9.41
CA ALA A 209 4.65 -6.17 8.92
C ALA A 209 4.57 -6.61 7.45
N ASN A 210 3.38 -6.93 6.96
CA ASN A 210 3.15 -7.38 5.59
C ASN A 210 2.39 -6.37 4.73
N ALA A 211 2.27 -5.11 5.15
CA ALA A 211 1.63 -4.07 4.36
C ALA A 211 2.49 -3.72 3.14
N ASP A 212 2.01 -4.08 1.93
CA ASP A 212 2.77 -3.97 0.67
C ASP A 212 2.12 -3.03 -0.36
N ALA A 213 0.96 -2.44 -0.05
CA ALA A 213 0.33 -1.54 -1.02
C ALA A 213 1.18 -0.32 -1.30
N LYS A 214 1.49 0.44 -0.27
CA LYS A 214 2.37 1.62 -0.30
C LYS A 214 2.77 1.99 1.11
N THR A 215 4.00 2.47 1.28
CA THR A 215 4.46 3.13 2.50
C THR A 215 4.70 4.60 2.18
N GLU A 216 3.95 5.48 2.81
CA GLU A 216 4.14 6.93 2.74
C GLU A 216 4.83 7.43 4.00
N TYR A 217 5.48 8.57 3.86
CA TYR A 217 6.19 9.21 4.96
C TYR A 217 5.68 10.63 5.14
N TRP A 218 5.43 11.02 6.38
CA TRP A 218 4.99 12.36 6.72
C TRP A 218 5.63 12.79 8.06
N SER A 219 5.90 14.07 8.24
CA SER A 219 6.44 14.61 9.49
C SER A 219 5.42 15.51 10.17
N ALA A 220 5.28 15.39 11.49
CA ALA A 220 4.44 16.28 12.30
C ALA A 220 5.05 17.69 12.43
N ARG A 221 6.33 17.84 12.11
CA ARG A 221 7.02 19.12 12.09
C ARG A 221 6.73 19.87 10.80
N VAL A 222 6.19 21.09 10.93
CA VAL A 222 5.84 21.94 9.79
C VAL A 222 7.04 22.18 8.87
N GLY A 223 6.84 21.98 7.56
CA GLY A 223 7.86 22.21 6.54
C GLY A 223 8.93 21.10 6.44
N PHE A 224 8.78 19.97 7.14
CA PHE A 224 9.70 18.83 7.02
C PHE A 224 9.10 17.75 6.15
N GLU A 225 9.74 17.51 5.02
CA GLU A 225 9.35 16.47 4.07
C GLU A 225 10.49 15.50 3.82
N ARG A 226 10.15 14.29 3.40
CA ARG A 226 11.14 13.31 2.94
C ARG A 226 11.32 13.47 1.43
N PRO A 227 12.56 13.62 0.93
CA PRO A 227 12.82 13.70 -0.50
C PRO A 227 12.31 12.46 -1.25
N THR A 228 11.84 12.65 -2.49
CA THR A 228 11.27 11.60 -3.35
C THR A 228 12.24 10.44 -3.62
N GLY A 229 13.55 10.68 -3.56
CA GLY A 229 14.60 9.66 -3.71
C GLY A 229 14.94 8.87 -2.43
N GLY A 230 14.19 9.06 -1.35
CA GLY A 230 14.52 8.50 -0.04
C GLY A 230 15.52 9.37 0.71
N GLY A 231 15.80 9.04 1.94
CA GLY A 231 16.71 9.81 2.82
C GLY A 231 16.02 10.26 4.09
N SER A 232 16.69 11.13 4.85
CA SER A 232 16.16 11.70 6.09
C SER A 232 15.17 12.81 5.79
N PHE A 233 14.23 13.06 6.70
CA PHE A 233 13.38 14.24 6.66
C PHE A 233 14.24 15.49 6.68
N ALA A 234 13.99 16.40 5.75
CA ALA A 234 14.69 17.67 5.64
C ALA A 234 13.66 18.81 5.56
N GLN A 235 14.09 19.98 5.96
CA GLN A 235 13.28 21.18 5.80
C GLN A 235 13.15 21.50 4.31
N SER A 236 11.93 21.56 3.82
CA SER A 236 11.67 21.99 2.44
C SER A 236 12.08 23.44 2.26
N SER A 237 12.78 23.73 1.19
CA SER A 237 13.23 25.08 0.86
C SER A 237 12.17 25.95 0.16
N GLY A 238 10.93 25.47 0.10
CA GLY A 238 9.85 26.10 -0.64
C GLY A 238 8.71 26.65 0.23
N GLU A 239 7.54 26.70 -0.34
CA GLU A 239 6.30 27.25 0.24
C GLU A 239 5.80 26.49 1.49
N SER A 240 6.28 25.27 1.73
CA SER A 240 5.90 24.43 2.87
C SER A 240 6.22 25.05 4.24
N ASN A 241 7.08 26.08 4.31
CA ASN A 241 7.33 26.83 5.54
C ASN A 241 6.25 27.87 5.86
N ALA A 242 5.36 28.16 4.92
CA ALA A 242 4.29 29.14 5.08
C ALA A 242 3.01 28.55 5.71
N TYR A 243 2.92 27.23 5.87
CA TYR A 243 1.75 26.59 6.45
C TYR A 243 1.62 26.85 7.95
N THR A 244 0.39 27.12 8.38
CA THR A 244 0.06 27.04 9.81
C THR A 244 0.03 25.58 10.26
N LYS A 245 0.23 25.31 11.55
CA LYS A 245 0.23 23.92 12.08
C LYS A 245 -1.05 23.16 11.72
N GLY A 246 -2.21 23.80 11.74
CA GLY A 246 -3.49 23.19 11.40
C GLY A 246 -3.60 22.83 9.90
N GLU A 247 -3.13 23.70 9.01
CA GLU A 247 -3.09 23.42 7.57
C GLU A 247 -2.10 22.29 7.25
N TRP A 248 -0.96 22.29 7.93
CA TRP A 248 0.02 21.21 7.77
C TRP A 248 -0.54 19.84 8.16
N PHE A 249 -1.32 19.77 9.23
CA PHE A 249 -1.95 18.51 9.65
C PHE A 249 -2.96 17.98 8.62
N GLN A 250 -3.59 18.85 7.84
CA GLN A 250 -4.46 18.42 6.73
C GLN A 250 -3.69 17.68 5.63
N THR A 251 -2.40 17.97 5.45
CA THR A 251 -1.57 17.28 4.46
C THR A 251 -1.39 15.79 4.76
N LEU A 252 -1.50 15.37 6.03
CA LEU A 252 -1.54 13.95 6.39
C LEU A 252 -2.73 13.25 5.73
N GLY A 253 -3.88 13.90 5.60
CA GLY A 253 -5.04 13.37 4.88
C GLY A 253 -4.73 13.04 3.41
N ASN A 254 -3.91 13.85 2.76
CA ASN A 254 -3.46 13.59 1.38
C ASN A 254 -2.57 12.35 1.30
N LYS A 255 -1.68 12.13 2.29
CA LYS A 255 -0.85 10.92 2.35
C LYS A 255 -1.68 9.67 2.59
N VAL A 256 -2.68 9.74 3.47
CA VAL A 256 -3.67 8.66 3.68
C VAL A 256 -4.41 8.34 2.39
N GLN A 257 -4.87 9.36 1.67
CA GLN A 257 -5.56 9.19 0.39
C GLN A 257 -4.63 8.61 -0.68
N SER A 258 -3.35 8.98 -0.72
CA SER A 258 -2.36 8.40 -1.62
C SER A 258 -2.21 6.89 -1.41
N VAL A 259 -2.11 6.45 -0.16
CA VAL A 259 -2.08 5.02 0.17
C VAL A 259 -3.38 4.31 -0.24
N SER A 260 -4.54 4.93 0.00
CA SER A 260 -5.84 4.40 -0.42
C SER A 260 -5.95 4.24 -1.94
N ASN A 261 -5.44 5.20 -2.70
CA ASN A 261 -5.40 5.15 -4.16
C ASN A 261 -4.46 4.03 -4.64
N ALA A 262 -3.31 3.83 -3.99
CA ALA A 262 -2.40 2.74 -4.30
C ALA A 262 -3.03 1.36 -4.05
N ILE A 263 -3.80 1.21 -2.97
CA ILE A 263 -4.58 -0.01 -2.70
C ILE A 263 -5.58 -0.24 -3.85
N HIS A 264 -6.30 0.81 -4.25
CA HIS A 264 -7.26 0.71 -5.34
C HIS A 264 -6.60 0.34 -6.67
N GLN A 265 -5.47 0.96 -7.01
CA GLN A 265 -4.73 0.68 -8.25
C GLN A 265 -4.20 -0.77 -8.30
N LYS A 266 -3.66 -1.28 -7.18
CA LYS A 266 -3.14 -2.66 -7.12
C LYS A 266 -4.23 -3.72 -7.10
N THR A 267 -5.35 -3.44 -6.46
CA THR A 267 -6.39 -4.45 -6.23
C THR A 267 -7.57 -4.36 -7.17
N LEU A 268 -7.85 -3.19 -7.74
CA LEU A 268 -9.02 -2.86 -8.59
C LEU A 268 -10.37 -3.24 -7.93
N ARG A 269 -10.42 -3.34 -6.59
CA ARG A 269 -11.60 -3.72 -5.83
C ARG A 269 -12.20 -2.59 -5.01
N GLY A 270 -11.37 -1.65 -4.56
CA GLY A 270 -11.80 -0.49 -3.77
C GLY A 270 -10.64 0.14 -3.04
N GLY A 271 -10.84 1.38 -2.60
CA GLY A 271 -9.90 2.07 -1.73
C GLY A 271 -10.05 1.67 -0.28
N ALA A 272 -9.11 2.05 0.56
CA ALA A 272 -9.15 1.79 1.99
C ALA A 272 -10.45 2.27 2.66
N ASN A 273 -10.91 1.55 3.66
CA ASN A 273 -12.12 1.89 4.41
C ASN A 273 -11.92 1.88 5.94
N TRP A 274 -10.74 1.53 6.41
CA TRP A 274 -10.40 1.59 7.83
C TRP A 274 -8.93 1.94 8.04
N MET A 275 -8.60 2.46 9.22
CA MET A 275 -7.25 2.72 9.67
C MET A 275 -7.09 2.44 11.15
N VAL A 276 -5.88 2.04 11.55
CA VAL A 276 -5.49 1.87 12.95
C VAL A 276 -4.37 2.85 13.26
N VAL A 277 -4.52 3.59 14.35
CA VAL A 277 -3.61 4.67 14.76
C VAL A 277 -3.17 4.51 16.20
N SER A 278 -1.99 5.03 16.53
CA SER A 278 -1.53 5.18 17.91
C SER A 278 -2.26 6.34 18.60
N PRO A 279 -2.23 6.45 19.92
CA PRO A 279 -2.84 7.56 20.65
C PRO A 279 -2.32 8.94 20.21
N GLU A 280 -1.02 9.06 19.95
CA GLU A 280 -0.39 10.31 19.55
C GLU A 280 -0.76 10.71 18.12
N THR A 281 -0.72 9.76 17.18
CA THR A 281 -1.17 10.03 15.81
C THR A 281 -2.69 10.26 15.75
N ALA A 282 -3.47 9.67 16.66
CA ALA A 282 -4.89 9.95 16.76
C ALA A 282 -5.17 11.43 17.06
N THR A 283 -4.38 12.06 17.94
CA THR A 283 -4.50 13.49 18.26
C THR A 283 -4.35 14.37 17.00
N ILE A 284 -3.43 14.00 16.11
CA ILE A 284 -3.26 14.69 14.82
C ILE A 284 -4.51 14.53 13.95
N ILE A 285 -5.00 13.28 13.81
CA ILE A 285 -6.17 12.96 12.96
C ILE A 285 -7.44 13.62 13.50
N GLU A 286 -7.62 13.66 14.81
CA GLU A 286 -8.76 14.32 15.46
C GLU A 286 -8.77 15.83 15.23
N SER A 287 -7.60 16.45 14.95
CA SER A 287 -7.48 17.87 14.62
C SER A 287 -7.78 18.19 13.14
N ILE A 288 -7.87 17.19 12.28
CA ILE A 288 -8.14 17.39 10.84
C ILE A 288 -9.62 17.73 10.62
N PRO A 289 -9.96 18.79 9.88
CA PRO A 289 -11.32 19.07 9.46
C PRO A 289 -11.89 17.87 8.65
N GLY A 290 -13.07 17.39 9.06
CA GLY A 290 -13.68 16.19 8.46
C GLY A 290 -13.59 14.94 9.34
N TYR A 291 -12.93 15.02 10.48
CA TYR A 291 -13.02 13.99 11.50
C TYR A 291 -14.35 14.09 12.24
N ALA A 292 -15.06 12.98 12.32
CA ALA A 292 -16.29 12.84 13.11
C ALA A 292 -16.03 11.82 14.23
N ALA A 293 -16.06 12.29 15.48
CA ALA A 293 -15.95 11.42 16.63
C ALA A 293 -17.19 10.53 16.73
N ASP A 294 -16.99 9.26 17.05
CA ASP A 294 -18.07 8.30 17.27
C ASP A 294 -18.60 8.48 18.72
N THR A 295 -19.35 9.55 18.92
CA THR A 295 -20.02 9.83 20.17
C THR A 295 -21.52 9.82 19.91
N ASP A 296 -22.23 8.89 20.52
CA ASP A 296 -23.71 8.84 20.52
C ASP A 296 -24.36 10.07 21.21
N GLY A 297 -23.67 11.20 21.26
CA GLY A 297 -24.09 12.40 21.94
C GLY A 297 -24.06 12.29 23.49
N ASN A 298 -23.57 11.19 24.02
CA ASN A 298 -23.50 10.93 25.44
C ASN A 298 -22.05 10.76 25.89
N ALA A 299 -21.44 11.82 26.37
CA ALA A 299 -20.04 11.85 26.84
C ALA A 299 -19.74 10.84 27.97
N SER A 300 -20.79 10.29 28.62
CA SER A 300 -20.64 9.28 29.68
C SER A 300 -20.46 7.84 29.14
N ASN A 301 -20.67 7.61 27.86
CA ASN A 301 -20.55 6.27 27.24
C ASN A 301 -19.20 6.03 26.55
N SER A 302 -18.20 6.88 26.72
CA SER A 302 -16.84 6.56 26.31
C SER A 302 -16.29 5.46 27.20
N SER A 303 -16.67 4.21 26.92
CA SER A 303 -16.09 3.05 27.58
C SER A 303 -14.65 2.89 27.10
N PHE A 304 -13.70 3.15 27.98
CA PHE A 304 -12.31 2.82 27.73
C PHE A 304 -12.17 1.29 27.77
N ALA A 305 -12.06 0.66 26.61
CA ALA A 305 -11.70 -0.74 26.54
C ALA A 305 -10.18 -0.88 26.57
N MET A 306 -9.71 -2.00 27.09
CA MET A 306 -8.29 -2.29 27.27
C MET A 306 -7.55 -2.60 25.94
N GLY A 307 -8.22 -2.57 24.82
CA GLY A 307 -7.70 -2.95 23.50
C GLY A 307 -7.91 -1.90 22.42
N VAL A 308 -8.15 -2.38 21.23
CA VAL A 308 -8.41 -1.54 20.05
C VAL A 308 -9.83 -0.99 20.12
N GLN A 309 -9.95 0.33 20.05
CA GLN A 309 -11.25 1.02 20.11
C GLN A 309 -11.54 1.75 18.80
N LYS A 310 -12.79 1.72 18.39
CA LYS A 310 -13.29 2.62 17.35
C LYS A 310 -13.49 4.00 17.97
N VAL A 311 -12.82 5.01 17.38
CA VAL A 311 -12.82 6.39 17.90
C VAL A 311 -13.66 7.32 17.05
N GLY A 312 -13.72 7.06 15.75
CA GLY A 312 -14.47 7.93 14.87
C GLY A 312 -14.32 7.55 13.39
N MET A 313 -14.68 8.49 12.55
CA MET A 313 -14.56 8.37 11.10
C MET A 313 -13.88 9.61 10.51
N LEU A 314 -12.94 9.40 9.61
CA LEU A 314 -12.32 10.48 8.83
C LEU A 314 -12.97 10.56 7.45
N ASN A 315 -13.43 11.76 7.07
CA ASN A 315 -14.07 12.06 5.78
C ASN A 315 -15.26 11.13 5.43
N SER A 316 -15.96 10.59 6.44
CA SER A 316 -17.05 9.62 6.25
C SER A 316 -16.66 8.38 5.42
N ARG A 317 -15.37 8.13 5.25
CA ARG A 317 -14.82 7.02 4.45
C ARG A 317 -14.01 6.06 5.28
N TYR A 318 -13.13 6.57 6.15
CA TYR A 318 -12.22 5.75 6.94
C TYR A 318 -12.72 5.61 8.36
N THR A 319 -12.98 4.38 8.80
CA THR A 319 -13.22 4.10 10.20
C THR A 319 -11.89 4.10 10.95
N VAL A 320 -11.77 4.94 11.96
CA VAL A 320 -10.54 5.12 12.75
C VAL A 320 -10.61 4.27 14.01
N TYR A 321 -9.61 3.40 14.17
CA TYR A 321 -9.40 2.59 15.37
C TYR A 321 -8.16 3.06 16.11
N LYS A 322 -8.27 3.27 17.40
CA LYS A 322 -7.15 3.66 18.27
C LYS A 322 -6.63 2.44 19.00
N ASN A 323 -5.31 2.21 18.87
CA ASN A 323 -4.63 1.12 19.55
C ASN A 323 -3.50 1.70 20.42
N PRO A 324 -3.60 1.62 21.77
CA PRO A 324 -2.59 2.17 22.66
C PRO A 324 -1.25 1.40 22.65
N TYR A 325 -1.23 0.19 22.14
CA TYR A 325 -0.05 -0.67 22.10
C TYR A 325 0.65 -0.72 20.73
N MET A 326 0.17 0.04 19.77
CA MET A 326 0.80 0.14 18.46
C MET A 326 2.04 1.04 18.52
N LEU A 327 2.97 0.87 17.56
CA LEU A 327 4.07 1.81 17.38
C LEU A 327 3.54 3.24 17.19
N GLU A 328 4.09 4.18 17.93
CA GLU A 328 3.61 5.57 17.99
C GLU A 328 3.64 6.30 16.64
N ASN A 329 4.55 5.89 15.79
CA ASN A 329 4.87 6.55 14.53
C ASN A 329 4.27 5.88 13.28
N VAL A 330 3.35 4.93 13.39
CA VAL A 330 2.79 4.23 12.24
C VAL A 330 1.27 4.31 12.24
N ILE A 331 0.71 4.62 11.07
CA ILE A 331 -0.71 4.51 10.76
C ILE A 331 -0.86 3.35 9.80
N LEU A 332 -1.61 2.32 10.20
CA LEU A 332 -1.97 1.20 9.33
C LEU A 332 -3.29 1.50 8.64
N ILE A 333 -3.31 1.33 7.33
CA ILE A 333 -4.47 1.62 6.48
C ILE A 333 -4.80 0.36 5.70
N GLY A 334 -6.09 0.02 5.62
CA GLY A 334 -6.49 -1.18 4.95
C GLY A 334 -7.88 -1.11 4.31
N PHE A 335 -8.11 -2.06 3.41
CA PHE A 335 -9.39 -2.31 2.79
C PHE A 335 -9.97 -3.62 3.32
N ARG A 336 -11.25 -3.58 3.67
CA ARG A 336 -12.04 -4.76 4.01
C ARG A 336 -13.23 -4.85 3.07
N GLY A 337 -13.22 -5.85 2.21
CA GLY A 337 -14.35 -6.19 1.35
C GLY A 337 -15.36 -7.11 2.03
N SER A 338 -16.50 -7.28 1.40
CA SER A 338 -17.57 -8.19 1.83
C SER A 338 -17.51 -9.55 1.12
N ASN A 339 -16.74 -9.65 0.04
CA ASN A 339 -16.64 -10.84 -0.77
C ASN A 339 -15.41 -11.67 -0.38
N PHE A 340 -15.53 -13.00 -0.49
CA PHE A 340 -14.41 -13.94 -0.27
C PHE A 340 -13.18 -13.63 -1.15
N LEU A 341 -13.39 -13.21 -2.39
CA LEU A 341 -12.32 -12.81 -3.32
C LEU A 341 -11.58 -11.53 -2.92
N GLU A 342 -12.10 -10.78 -1.96
CA GLU A 342 -11.54 -9.55 -1.42
C GLU A 342 -10.84 -9.76 -0.07
N THR A 343 -10.52 -11.00 0.27
CA THR A 343 -9.89 -11.36 1.54
C THR A 343 -8.41 -10.99 1.52
N GLY A 344 -8.01 -10.05 2.36
CA GLY A 344 -6.61 -9.64 2.55
C GLY A 344 -5.87 -10.52 3.56
N ALA A 345 -6.50 -10.80 4.70
CA ALA A 345 -5.97 -11.68 5.74
C ALA A 345 -7.07 -12.56 6.31
N VAL A 346 -6.69 -13.70 6.83
CA VAL A 346 -7.61 -14.66 7.44
C VAL A 346 -7.25 -14.88 8.89
N TYR A 347 -8.25 -14.77 9.75
CA TYR A 347 -8.23 -15.23 11.12
C TYR A 347 -9.20 -16.40 11.23
N ALA A 348 -8.70 -17.56 11.62
CA ALA A 348 -9.49 -18.80 11.72
C ALA A 348 -9.40 -19.35 13.15
N PRO A 349 -10.38 -19.07 14.02
CA PRO A 349 -10.46 -19.69 15.34
C PRO A 349 -10.85 -21.16 15.19
N TYR A 350 -9.98 -22.06 15.68
CA TYR A 350 -10.25 -23.49 15.72
C TYR A 350 -10.91 -23.91 17.01
N VAL A 351 -10.41 -23.37 18.14
CA VAL A 351 -11.00 -23.53 19.46
C VAL A 351 -11.31 -22.14 20.00
N PRO A 352 -12.56 -21.83 20.35
CA PRO A 352 -12.90 -20.55 20.95
C PRO A 352 -12.21 -20.39 22.31
N LEU A 353 -12.34 -19.23 22.91
CA LEU A 353 -11.81 -18.99 24.25
C LEU A 353 -12.51 -19.91 25.25
N ILE A 354 -11.76 -20.85 25.82
CA ILE A 354 -12.27 -21.84 26.78
C ILE A 354 -11.58 -21.58 28.13
N MET A 355 -12.38 -21.55 29.19
CA MET A 355 -11.91 -21.50 30.57
C MET A 355 -11.75 -22.89 31.12
N THR A 356 -10.66 -23.12 31.85
CA THR A 356 -10.48 -24.37 32.61
C THR A 356 -11.26 -24.34 33.90
N PRO A 357 -11.71 -25.47 34.48
CA PRO A 357 -12.24 -25.52 35.81
C PRO A 357 -11.17 -25.08 36.83
N LEU A 358 -11.64 -24.66 38.01
CA LEU A 358 -10.75 -24.34 39.12
C LEU A 358 -9.96 -25.58 39.55
N VAL A 359 -8.63 -25.45 39.62
CA VAL A 359 -7.72 -26.53 40.03
C VAL A 359 -6.86 -26.02 41.18
N TYR A 360 -6.74 -26.82 42.22
CA TYR A 360 -5.84 -26.55 43.35
C TYR A 360 -4.48 -27.20 43.14
N ASP A 361 -3.44 -26.48 43.46
CA ASP A 361 -2.09 -27.05 43.43
C ASP A 361 -1.92 -28.00 44.63
N PRO A 362 -1.53 -29.25 44.44
CA PRO A 362 -1.35 -30.19 45.53
C PRO A 362 -0.19 -29.84 46.48
N ALA A 363 0.76 -28.99 46.05
CA ALA A 363 1.94 -28.62 46.82
C ALA A 363 1.66 -27.50 47.86
N ASN A 364 0.84 -26.51 47.48
CA ASN A 364 0.64 -25.30 48.27
C ASN A 364 -0.86 -24.87 48.35
N PHE A 365 -1.77 -25.71 47.87
CA PHE A 365 -3.24 -25.50 47.86
C PHE A 365 -3.69 -24.18 47.21
N THR A 366 -2.85 -23.55 46.37
CA THR A 366 -3.23 -22.35 45.69
C THR A 366 -4.21 -22.65 44.55
N PRO A 367 -5.34 -21.95 44.47
CA PRO A 367 -6.27 -22.06 43.37
C PRO A 367 -5.67 -21.52 42.10
N ARG A 368 -5.95 -22.21 40.99
CA ARG A 368 -5.49 -21.86 39.64
C ARG A 368 -6.62 -22.00 38.67
N LYS A 369 -6.75 -21.04 37.77
CA LYS A 369 -7.67 -21.08 36.65
C LYS A 369 -6.96 -20.61 35.37
N GLY A 370 -7.27 -21.22 34.28
CA GLY A 370 -6.63 -20.91 33.00
C GLY A 370 -7.63 -20.63 31.92
N VAL A 371 -7.18 -19.88 30.94
CA VAL A 371 -7.90 -19.60 29.70
C VAL A 371 -7.04 -20.08 28.55
N MET A 372 -7.65 -20.73 27.59
CA MET A 372 -6.95 -21.19 26.40
C MET A 372 -7.78 -20.98 25.14
N THR A 373 -7.07 -20.73 24.04
CA THR A 373 -7.65 -20.66 22.71
C THR A 373 -6.70 -21.27 21.70
N ARG A 374 -7.22 -21.70 20.57
CA ARG A 374 -6.41 -22.18 19.45
C ARG A 374 -6.92 -21.57 18.16
N TYR A 375 -6.07 -20.85 17.47
CA TYR A 375 -6.40 -20.16 16.25
C TYR A 375 -5.25 -20.19 15.24
N ALA A 376 -5.59 -19.91 14.01
CA ALA A 376 -4.66 -19.71 12.93
C ALA A 376 -4.83 -18.31 12.35
N LYS A 377 -3.74 -17.71 11.90
CA LYS A 377 -3.75 -16.44 11.19
C LYS A 377 -2.85 -16.55 9.96
N LYS A 378 -3.25 -15.92 8.88
CA LYS A 378 -2.43 -15.84 7.67
C LYS A 378 -2.75 -14.61 6.86
N MET A 379 -1.70 -13.99 6.33
CA MET A 379 -1.80 -13.00 5.26
C MET A 379 -2.03 -13.73 3.93
N VAL A 380 -3.05 -13.32 3.18
CA VAL A 380 -3.39 -13.85 1.86
C VAL A 380 -2.95 -12.89 0.77
N ARG A 381 -3.33 -11.62 0.90
CA ARG A 381 -3.00 -10.55 -0.04
C ARG A 381 -2.50 -9.31 0.69
N PRO A 382 -1.21 -9.08 0.72
CA PRO A 382 -0.62 -7.92 1.39
C PRO A 382 -0.99 -6.58 0.72
N GLU A 383 -1.37 -6.61 -0.55
CA GLU A 383 -1.73 -5.44 -1.38
C GLU A 383 -2.97 -4.67 -0.87
N PHE A 384 -3.79 -5.29 -0.01
CA PHE A 384 -4.94 -4.64 0.61
C PHE A 384 -4.56 -3.75 1.81
N TYR A 385 -3.28 -3.73 2.20
CA TYR A 385 -2.79 -3.00 3.35
C TYR A 385 -1.62 -2.11 2.98
N GLY A 386 -1.64 -0.88 3.51
CA GLY A 386 -0.57 0.08 3.38
C GLY A 386 -0.33 0.80 4.70
N GLN A 387 0.71 1.59 4.76
CA GLN A 387 1.08 2.31 5.98
C GLN A 387 1.57 3.71 5.69
N VAL A 388 1.32 4.60 6.66
CA VAL A 388 1.94 5.93 6.70
C VAL A 388 2.84 5.98 7.94
N VAL A 389 4.10 6.31 7.72
CA VAL A 389 5.07 6.52 8.80
C VAL A 389 5.11 8.00 9.14
N VAL A 390 4.75 8.32 10.37
CA VAL A 390 4.73 9.68 10.91
C VAL A 390 6.01 9.93 11.68
N ALA A 391 6.83 10.85 11.22
CA ALA A 391 8.03 11.29 11.94
C ALA A 391 7.72 12.46 12.87
N ASP A 392 8.61 12.71 13.82
CA ASP A 392 8.58 13.88 14.70
C ASP A 392 7.27 14.03 15.51
N VAL A 393 6.67 12.92 15.92
CA VAL A 393 5.40 12.90 16.67
C VAL A 393 5.47 13.74 17.95
N ASN A 394 6.66 13.88 18.55
CA ASN A 394 6.89 14.70 19.74
C ASN A 394 6.69 16.21 19.52
N TYR A 395 6.46 16.67 18.29
CA TYR A 395 6.17 18.07 17.96
C TYR A 395 4.67 18.38 17.83
N VAL A 396 3.81 17.44 18.17
CA VAL A 396 2.34 17.57 18.11
C VAL A 396 1.79 18.55 19.15
#